data_7331c6659d5e075e1d8de90cd248c040
#
_entry.id   7331c6659d5e075e1d8de90cd248c040
#
_cell.length_a   1.000
_cell.length_b   1.000
_cell.length_c   1.000
_cell.angle_alpha   90.00
_cell.angle_beta   90.00
_cell.angle_gamma   90.00
#
_symmetry.space_group_name_H-M   'P 1'
#
loop_
_entity.id
_entity.type
_entity.pdbx_description
1 polymer ?
#
loop_
_entity_poly.entity_id
_entity_poly.type
_entity_poly.pdbx_seq_one_letter_code
_entity_poly.pdbx_strand_id
1 'polypeptide(L)'
;FGHALHIMAGNVATLQGINDLADWGANSVRCNIGGGSICSTRIQTGHGHPGLQTIIDCSHTDRDVAIIADGGIRNSGDIVKALAAGADAVMLGSLLSGTREAPGEVFTDAQGRKYKTYRGMASKEAQVDWRGKYSSFEGVSSTVPYRGKVRNILSDLERGIRSGFSYSGVRSIEEMQHNVQFIRQTSAGLGESRTHIQTRKW
;
A
#
# COMPACT_ATOMS: atom_id res chain seq x y z
N PHE A 1 18.18 24.51 0.03
CA PHE A 1 17.07 24.17 0.96
C PHE A 1 17.55 23.42 2.22
N GLY A 2 18.71 22.76 2.16
CA GLY A 2 19.37 22.13 3.31
C GLY A 2 18.46 21.18 4.09
N HIS A 3 18.59 21.16 5.42
CA HIS A 3 17.80 20.31 6.31
C HIS A 3 16.33 20.75 6.50
N ALA A 4 15.86 21.77 5.77
CA ALA A 4 14.48 22.26 5.87
C ALA A 4 13.47 21.42 5.08
N LEU A 5 13.91 20.48 4.24
CA LEU A 5 13.05 19.64 3.41
C LEU A 5 13.16 18.17 3.81
N HIS A 6 11.99 17.54 4.05
CA HIS A 6 11.91 16.10 4.18
C HIS A 6 11.96 15.44 2.80
N ILE A 7 12.96 14.59 2.58
CA ILE A 7 13.14 13.86 1.32
C ILE A 7 12.59 12.45 1.49
N MET A 8 11.54 12.14 0.71
CA MET A 8 11.01 10.80 0.57
C MET A 8 11.50 10.20 -0.74
N ALA A 9 12.27 9.13 -0.67
CA ALA A 9 12.81 8.44 -1.84
C ALA A 9 12.17 7.05 -2.06
N GLY A 10 12.49 6.37 -3.14
CA GLY A 10 12.02 5.00 -3.42
C GLY A 10 11.63 4.79 -4.88
N ASN A 11 11.19 3.58 -5.20
CA ASN A 11 10.94 2.45 -4.31
C ASN A 11 12.13 1.47 -4.31
N VAL A 12 12.34 0.85 -3.17
CA VAL A 12 13.33 -0.23 -3.01
C VAL A 12 12.65 -1.49 -2.45
N ALA A 13 13.32 -2.63 -2.56
CA ALA A 13 12.82 -3.90 -2.07
C ALA A 13 13.85 -4.69 -1.23
N THR A 14 14.99 -4.09 -0.93
CA THR A 14 16.10 -4.76 -0.22
C THR A 14 16.68 -3.87 0.87
N LEU A 15 17.30 -4.50 1.88
CA LEU A 15 18.04 -3.79 2.92
C LEU A 15 19.16 -2.91 2.34
N GLN A 16 19.87 -3.39 1.33
CA GLN A 16 20.91 -2.58 0.68
C GLN A 16 20.30 -1.32 0.04
N GLY A 17 19.17 -1.46 -0.66
CA GLY A 17 18.55 -0.31 -1.32
C GLY A 17 18.04 0.75 -0.35
N ILE A 18 17.50 0.39 0.83
CA ILE A 18 17.12 1.39 1.83
C ILE A 18 18.34 2.06 2.43
N ASN A 19 19.42 1.31 2.71
CA ASN A 19 20.65 1.86 3.24
C ASN A 19 21.28 2.86 2.26
N ASP A 20 21.36 2.52 0.97
CA ASP A 20 21.90 3.41 -0.06
C ASP A 20 21.12 4.73 -0.13
N LEU A 21 19.79 4.67 -0.13
CA LEU A 21 18.95 5.87 -0.18
C LEU A 21 19.08 6.72 1.09
N ALA A 22 19.19 6.10 2.27
CA ALA A 22 19.43 6.77 3.52
C ALA A 22 20.80 7.46 3.52
N ASP A 23 21.86 6.77 3.09
CA ASP A 23 23.22 7.30 2.99
C ASP A 23 23.31 8.47 1.98
N TRP A 24 22.43 8.51 0.99
CA TRP A 24 22.28 9.63 0.04
C TRP A 24 21.38 10.77 0.56
N GLY A 25 20.88 10.66 1.80
CA GLY A 25 20.16 11.74 2.49
C GLY A 25 18.64 11.65 2.44
N ALA A 26 18.07 10.49 2.12
CA ALA A 26 16.62 10.29 2.27
C ALA A 26 16.24 10.26 3.75
N ASN A 27 15.18 10.99 4.12
CA ASN A 27 14.60 10.97 5.47
C ASN A 27 13.55 9.86 5.62
N SER A 28 12.95 9.44 4.51
CA SER A 28 12.05 8.28 4.46
C SER A 28 12.17 7.55 3.12
N VAL A 29 11.92 6.24 3.14
CA VAL A 29 12.02 5.41 1.95
C VAL A 29 10.75 4.59 1.74
N ARG A 30 10.21 4.67 0.54
CA ARG A 30 9.09 3.83 0.10
C ARG A 30 9.63 2.45 -0.26
N CYS A 31 9.17 1.46 0.48
CA CYS A 31 9.59 0.06 0.36
C CYS A 31 8.48 -0.78 -0.25
N ASN A 32 8.78 -1.52 -1.26
CA ASN A 32 8.03 -2.49 -2.04
C ASN A 32 8.12 -2.21 -3.55
N ILE A 33 8.26 -3.26 -4.34
CA ILE A 33 8.26 -3.22 -5.80
C ILE A 33 7.20 -4.19 -6.33
N GLY A 34 6.30 -3.66 -7.17
CA GLY A 34 5.27 -4.47 -7.83
C GLY A 34 4.08 -4.83 -6.95
N GLY A 35 3.94 -4.26 -5.74
CA GLY A 35 2.84 -4.56 -4.80
C GLY A 35 1.53 -3.83 -5.07
N GLY A 36 1.52 -2.80 -5.91
CA GLY A 36 0.33 -2.03 -6.23
C GLY A 36 -0.72 -2.84 -6.99
N SER A 37 -2.01 -2.59 -6.73
CA SER A 37 -3.12 -3.34 -7.34
C SER A 37 -3.24 -3.21 -8.86
N ILE A 38 -2.68 -2.14 -9.44
CA ILE A 38 -2.64 -1.84 -10.88
C ILE A 38 -1.20 -1.81 -11.40
N CYS A 39 -0.24 -2.30 -10.61
CA CYS A 39 1.16 -2.41 -11.00
C CYS A 39 1.38 -3.68 -11.83
N SER A 40 2.04 -3.56 -12.98
CA SER A 40 2.43 -4.67 -13.83
C SER A 40 3.95 -4.89 -13.88
N THR A 41 4.73 -4.21 -13.04
CA THR A 41 6.20 -4.31 -13.00
C THR A 41 6.67 -5.75 -12.90
N ARG A 42 6.07 -6.56 -12.02
CA ARG A 42 6.43 -7.98 -11.86
C ARG A 42 6.22 -8.81 -13.13
N ILE A 43 5.18 -8.47 -13.89
CA ILE A 43 4.84 -9.14 -15.16
C ILE A 43 5.79 -8.68 -16.27
N GLN A 44 6.04 -7.37 -16.35
CA GLN A 44 6.81 -6.76 -17.44
C GLN A 44 8.32 -7.00 -17.29
N THR A 45 8.83 -6.99 -16.06
CA THR A 45 10.27 -7.00 -15.80
C THR A 45 10.76 -8.27 -15.09
N GLY A 46 9.87 -9.09 -14.56
CA GLY A 46 10.22 -10.23 -13.70
C GLY A 46 10.75 -9.83 -12.32
N HIS A 47 10.79 -8.53 -12.00
CA HIS A 47 11.30 -8.03 -10.72
C HIS A 47 10.16 -7.71 -9.74
N GLY A 48 10.40 -8.01 -8.48
CA GLY A 48 9.48 -7.72 -7.38
C GLY A 48 9.80 -8.58 -6.16
N HIS A 49 9.25 -8.17 -5.03
CA HIS A 49 9.41 -8.88 -3.76
C HIS A 49 8.07 -8.91 -3.01
N PRO A 50 7.77 -9.94 -2.20
CA PRO A 50 6.56 -9.94 -1.38
C PRO A 50 6.57 -8.75 -0.41
N GLY A 51 5.49 -7.94 -0.40
CA GLY A 51 5.48 -6.64 0.27
C GLY A 51 5.77 -6.73 1.79
N LEU A 52 5.14 -7.67 2.51
CA LEU A 52 5.41 -7.82 3.95
C LEU A 52 6.86 -8.26 4.21
N GLN A 53 7.41 -9.18 3.39
CA GLN A 53 8.80 -9.59 3.50
C GLN A 53 9.75 -8.43 3.22
N THR A 54 9.44 -7.58 2.24
CA THR A 54 10.22 -6.36 1.98
C THR A 54 10.33 -5.47 3.22
N ILE A 55 9.22 -5.28 3.94
CA ILE A 55 9.24 -4.45 5.15
C ILE A 55 10.09 -5.10 6.24
N ILE A 56 9.93 -6.41 6.47
CA ILE A 56 10.73 -7.16 7.43
C ILE A 56 12.22 -7.05 7.10
N ASP A 57 12.61 -7.23 5.83
CA ASP A 57 14.01 -7.15 5.41
C ASP A 57 14.56 -5.72 5.58
N CYS A 58 13.80 -4.70 5.17
CA CYS A 58 14.19 -3.29 5.28
C CYS A 58 14.25 -2.81 6.75
N SER A 59 13.44 -3.38 7.65
CA SER A 59 13.45 -3.01 9.08
C SER A 59 14.74 -3.36 9.82
N HIS A 60 15.61 -4.16 9.21
CA HIS A 60 16.94 -4.45 9.74
C HIS A 60 17.97 -3.33 9.46
N THR A 61 17.55 -2.21 8.87
CA THR A 61 18.45 -1.06 8.68
C THR A 61 18.89 -0.49 10.04
N ASP A 62 20.15 -0.07 10.11
CA ASP A 62 20.71 0.68 11.23
C ASP A 62 20.79 2.19 10.95
N ARG A 63 20.22 2.64 9.81
CA ARG A 63 20.15 4.06 9.43
C ARG A 63 18.93 4.72 10.06
N ASP A 64 19.09 6.00 10.41
CA ASP A 64 17.97 6.86 10.85
C ASP A 64 17.11 7.27 9.64
N VAL A 65 16.22 6.38 9.22
CA VAL A 65 15.35 6.57 8.06
C VAL A 65 14.00 5.92 8.29
N ALA A 66 12.93 6.65 8.01
CA ALA A 66 11.57 6.10 8.15
C ALA A 66 11.21 5.17 6.99
N ILE A 67 10.58 4.05 7.31
CA ILE A 67 10.14 3.02 6.37
C ILE A 67 8.67 3.21 6.03
N ILE A 68 8.35 3.38 4.74
CA ILE A 68 6.98 3.51 4.26
C ILE A 68 6.59 2.26 3.47
N ALA A 69 5.65 1.48 4.01
CA ALA A 69 5.12 0.32 3.30
C ALA A 69 4.19 0.78 2.16
N ASP A 70 4.62 0.58 0.91
CA ASP A 70 3.94 1.10 -0.27
C ASP A 70 3.29 0.01 -1.11
N GLY A 71 1.98 0.04 -1.18
CA GLY A 71 1.16 -0.85 -2.01
C GLY A 71 0.85 -2.21 -1.39
N GLY A 72 -0.13 -2.90 -1.97
CA GLY A 72 -0.59 -4.21 -1.51
C GLY A 72 -1.50 -4.18 -0.29
N ILE A 73 -1.79 -3.02 0.28
CA ILE A 73 -2.64 -2.83 1.46
C ILE A 73 -4.10 -2.74 1.02
N ARG A 74 -4.95 -3.61 1.57
CA ARG A 74 -6.35 -3.79 1.16
C ARG A 74 -7.34 -3.53 2.28
N ASN A 75 -6.90 -3.54 3.54
CA ASN A 75 -7.72 -3.37 4.73
C ASN A 75 -6.86 -2.92 5.92
N SER A 76 -7.50 -2.63 7.06
CA SER A 76 -6.81 -2.23 8.29
C SER A 76 -5.88 -3.30 8.85
N GLY A 77 -6.20 -4.58 8.70
CA GLY A 77 -5.33 -5.68 9.13
C GLY A 77 -4.01 -5.74 8.36
N ASP A 78 -4.03 -5.39 7.07
CA ASP A 78 -2.79 -5.28 6.29
C ASP A 78 -1.94 -4.09 6.78
N ILE A 79 -2.57 -2.97 7.21
CA ILE A 79 -1.87 -1.83 7.83
C ILE A 79 -1.21 -2.26 9.14
N VAL A 80 -1.98 -2.91 10.03
CA VAL A 80 -1.45 -3.40 11.32
C VAL A 80 -0.25 -4.30 11.12
N LYS A 81 -0.32 -5.24 10.16
CA LYS A 81 0.81 -6.12 9.83
C LYS A 81 2.01 -5.37 9.29
N ALA A 82 1.82 -4.35 8.44
CA ALA A 82 2.92 -3.55 7.92
C ALA A 82 3.62 -2.76 9.04
N LEU A 83 2.86 -2.13 9.93
CA LEU A 83 3.40 -1.42 11.09
C LEU A 83 4.14 -2.37 12.04
N ALA A 84 3.55 -3.53 12.35
CA ALA A 84 4.17 -4.57 13.16
C ALA A 84 5.47 -5.15 12.57
N ALA A 85 5.58 -5.13 11.23
CA ALA A 85 6.77 -5.62 10.52
C ALA A 85 7.92 -4.61 10.47
N GLY A 86 7.74 -3.40 11.00
CA GLY A 86 8.77 -2.36 11.04
C GLY A 86 8.51 -1.14 10.15
N ALA A 87 7.33 -1.02 9.55
CA ALA A 87 6.99 0.22 8.85
C ALA A 87 6.57 1.33 9.84
N ASP A 88 7.02 2.56 9.59
CA ASP A 88 6.61 3.76 10.32
C ASP A 88 5.31 4.34 9.76
N ALA A 89 5.09 4.15 8.47
CA ALA A 89 3.89 4.61 7.78
C ALA A 89 3.50 3.67 6.63
N VAL A 90 2.29 3.87 6.10
CA VAL A 90 1.79 3.14 4.93
C VAL A 90 1.36 4.10 3.84
N MET A 91 1.58 3.71 2.58
CA MET A 91 1.07 4.44 1.42
C MET A 91 -0.10 3.67 0.81
N LEU A 92 -1.24 4.35 0.72
CA LEU A 92 -2.50 3.77 0.26
C LEU A 92 -2.84 4.26 -1.14
N GLY A 93 -3.10 3.33 -2.05
CA GLY A 93 -3.56 3.61 -3.41
C GLY A 93 -5.02 3.19 -3.62
N SER A 94 -5.23 1.91 -3.92
CA SER A 94 -6.54 1.36 -4.29
C SER A 94 -7.62 1.50 -3.22
N LEU A 95 -7.26 1.54 -1.95
CA LEU A 95 -8.21 1.79 -0.85
C LEU A 95 -8.88 3.16 -0.97
N LEU A 96 -8.16 4.16 -1.45
CA LEU A 96 -8.64 5.53 -1.61
C LEU A 96 -9.10 5.84 -3.04
N SER A 97 -8.87 4.95 -4.00
CA SER A 97 -9.38 5.08 -5.36
C SER A 97 -10.91 5.04 -5.38
N GLY A 98 -11.54 5.77 -6.29
CA GLY A 98 -13.00 5.86 -6.37
C GLY A 98 -13.65 6.73 -5.29
N THR A 99 -12.90 7.33 -4.38
CA THR A 99 -13.45 8.32 -3.44
C THR A 99 -13.81 9.63 -4.15
N ARG A 100 -14.66 10.44 -3.50
CA ARG A 100 -15.03 11.75 -4.02
C ARG A 100 -13.81 12.63 -4.26
N GLU A 101 -12.85 12.60 -3.36
CA GLU A 101 -11.64 13.42 -3.33
C GLU A 101 -10.56 12.92 -4.28
N ALA A 102 -10.61 11.66 -4.70
CA ALA A 102 -9.70 11.13 -5.71
C ALA A 102 -9.95 11.83 -7.06
N PRO A 103 -8.91 12.08 -7.89
CA PRO A 103 -9.08 12.71 -9.19
C PRO A 103 -9.95 11.89 -10.14
N GLY A 104 -10.42 12.53 -11.21
CA GLY A 104 -11.28 11.94 -12.24
C GLY A 104 -12.77 12.12 -11.96
N GLU A 105 -13.54 12.11 -13.03
CA GLU A 105 -14.98 12.29 -12.99
C GLU A 105 -15.72 11.03 -12.55
N VAL A 106 -16.91 11.22 -11.99
CA VAL A 106 -17.85 10.14 -11.68
C VAL A 106 -18.72 9.89 -12.89
N PHE A 107 -18.75 8.67 -13.38
CA PHE A 107 -19.68 8.24 -14.40
C PHE A 107 -20.65 7.18 -13.88
N THR A 108 -21.81 7.06 -14.53
CA THR A 108 -22.88 6.14 -14.12
C THR A 108 -23.14 5.16 -15.24
N ASP A 109 -23.21 3.87 -14.93
CA ASP A 109 -23.55 2.83 -15.90
C ASP A 109 -25.08 2.76 -16.16
N ALA A 110 -25.49 1.92 -17.10
CA ALA A 110 -26.89 1.73 -17.45
C ALA A 110 -27.77 1.19 -16.29
N GLN A 111 -27.14 0.63 -15.24
CA GLN A 111 -27.81 0.14 -14.04
C GLN A 111 -27.83 1.18 -12.91
N GLY A 112 -27.38 2.42 -13.16
CA GLY A 112 -27.32 3.49 -12.16
C GLY A 112 -26.14 3.40 -11.18
N ARG A 113 -25.20 2.47 -11.37
CA ARG A 113 -24.03 2.31 -10.52
C ARG A 113 -22.96 3.32 -10.89
N LYS A 114 -22.35 3.94 -9.87
CA LYS A 114 -21.34 4.99 -10.06
C LYS A 114 -19.92 4.44 -10.00
N TYR A 115 -19.05 4.93 -10.87
CA TYR A 115 -17.66 4.52 -11.01
C TYR A 115 -16.75 5.74 -11.19
N LYS A 116 -15.44 5.51 -11.00
CA LYS A 116 -14.37 6.45 -11.39
C LYS A 116 -13.27 5.68 -12.12
N THR A 117 -12.52 6.37 -12.96
CA THR A 117 -11.28 5.82 -13.54
C THR A 117 -10.19 5.78 -12.47
N TYR A 118 -9.46 4.66 -12.41
CA TYR A 118 -8.28 4.48 -11.58
C TYR A 118 -7.13 3.99 -12.46
N ARG A 119 -6.03 4.73 -12.48
CA ARG A 119 -4.86 4.42 -13.31
C ARG A 119 -3.55 4.63 -12.55
N GLY A 120 -2.56 3.80 -12.82
CA GLY A 120 -1.19 4.00 -12.35
C GLY A 120 -0.49 5.10 -13.14
N MET A 121 0.42 5.83 -12.48
CA MET A 121 1.24 6.85 -13.16
C MET A 121 2.15 6.24 -14.24
N ALA A 122 2.52 4.96 -14.10
CA ALA A 122 3.27 4.21 -15.09
C ALA A 122 2.40 3.55 -16.18
N SER A 123 1.07 3.80 -16.21
CA SER A 123 0.21 3.36 -17.30
C SER A 123 0.47 4.16 -18.57
N LYS A 124 0.17 3.54 -19.72
CA LYS A 124 0.29 4.20 -21.03
C LYS A 124 -0.49 5.51 -21.09
N GLU A 125 -1.74 5.48 -20.63
CA GLU A 125 -2.65 6.62 -20.66
C GLU A 125 -2.13 7.79 -19.81
N ALA A 126 -1.62 7.49 -18.60
CA ALA A 126 -1.07 8.53 -17.72
C ALA A 126 0.20 9.15 -18.32
N GLN A 127 1.07 8.35 -18.93
CA GLN A 127 2.29 8.85 -19.57
C GLN A 127 1.98 9.73 -20.79
N VAL A 128 1.01 9.33 -21.61
CA VAL A 128 0.59 10.12 -22.78
C VAL A 128 -0.02 11.46 -22.33
N ASP A 129 -0.89 11.46 -21.32
CA ASP A 129 -1.50 12.69 -20.80
C ASP A 129 -0.44 13.65 -20.22
N TRP A 130 0.60 13.12 -19.58
CA TRP A 130 1.61 13.97 -18.95
C TRP A 130 2.75 14.39 -19.87
N ARG A 131 3.24 13.46 -20.72
CA ARG A 131 4.45 13.66 -21.53
C ARG A 131 4.19 13.69 -23.03
N GLY A 132 2.96 13.47 -23.48
CA GLY A 132 2.60 13.34 -24.90
C GLY A 132 3.07 12.05 -25.55
N LYS A 133 3.82 11.21 -24.84
CA LYS A 133 4.35 9.92 -25.31
C LYS A 133 4.53 8.94 -24.16
N TYR A 134 4.58 7.66 -24.48
CA TYR A 134 4.95 6.62 -23.52
C TYR A 134 6.24 5.90 -23.97
N SER A 135 6.97 5.34 -23.00
CA SER A 135 8.12 4.45 -23.24
C SER A 135 7.76 3.01 -22.85
N SER A 136 8.26 2.51 -21.73
CA SER A 136 7.74 1.30 -21.13
C SER A 136 6.53 1.61 -20.26
N PHE A 137 5.62 0.64 -20.07
CA PHE A 137 4.48 0.79 -19.17
C PHE A 137 4.44 -0.36 -18.17
N GLU A 138 4.36 0.01 -16.89
CA GLU A 138 4.35 -0.94 -15.77
C GLU A 138 3.11 -0.73 -14.90
N GLY A 139 2.06 -0.20 -15.48
CA GLY A 139 0.78 0.03 -14.85
C GLY A 139 -0.37 -0.10 -15.81
N VAL A 140 -1.56 -0.37 -15.27
CA VAL A 140 -2.80 -0.47 -16.02
C VAL A 140 -3.80 0.59 -15.58
N SER A 141 -4.75 0.89 -16.48
CA SER A 141 -5.93 1.70 -16.18
C SER A 141 -7.13 0.78 -15.99
N SER A 142 -7.99 1.11 -15.04
CA SER A 142 -9.21 0.37 -14.75
C SER A 142 -10.30 1.31 -14.25
N THR A 143 -11.48 0.79 -14.08
CA THR A 143 -12.59 1.49 -13.42
C THR A 143 -12.83 0.87 -12.04
N VAL A 144 -13.13 1.71 -11.07
CA VAL A 144 -13.42 1.29 -9.69
C VAL A 144 -14.77 1.86 -9.25
N PRO A 145 -15.52 1.15 -8.40
CA PRO A 145 -16.76 1.67 -7.84
C PRO A 145 -16.53 2.99 -7.11
N TYR A 146 -17.48 3.92 -7.27
CA TYR A 146 -17.49 5.15 -6.48
C TYR A 146 -17.77 4.84 -5.00
N ARG A 147 -16.92 5.36 -4.11
CA ARG A 147 -16.91 5.01 -2.67
C ARG A 147 -17.36 6.14 -1.75
N GLY A 148 -17.81 7.27 -2.30
CA GLY A 148 -18.19 8.43 -1.49
C GLY A 148 -16.99 9.14 -0.86
N LYS A 149 -17.16 9.73 0.30
CA LYS A 149 -16.13 10.56 0.96
C LYS A 149 -14.98 9.71 1.53
N VAL A 150 -13.75 10.13 1.30
CA VAL A 150 -12.53 9.49 1.84
C VAL A 150 -12.55 9.40 3.37
N ARG A 151 -13.12 10.40 4.03
CA ARG A 151 -13.27 10.44 5.50
C ARG A 151 -13.89 9.16 6.07
N ASN A 152 -14.90 8.59 5.42
CA ASN A 152 -15.56 7.38 5.91
C ASN A 152 -14.60 6.18 5.88
N ILE A 153 -13.83 6.05 4.79
CA ILE A 153 -12.83 4.99 4.66
C ILE A 153 -11.73 5.14 5.72
N LEU A 154 -11.23 6.36 5.91
CA LEU A 154 -10.19 6.61 6.93
C LEU A 154 -10.69 6.31 8.34
N SER A 155 -11.94 6.66 8.68
CA SER A 155 -12.53 6.33 9.97
C SER A 155 -12.70 4.83 10.19
N ASP A 156 -13.03 4.07 9.12
CA ASP A 156 -13.14 2.61 9.21
C ASP A 156 -11.76 1.97 9.39
N LEU A 157 -10.75 2.44 8.66
CA LEU A 157 -9.37 1.97 8.81
C LEU A 157 -8.83 2.27 10.21
N GLU A 158 -9.07 3.48 10.73
CA GLU A 158 -8.65 3.88 12.08
C GLU A 158 -9.25 2.95 13.15
N ARG A 159 -10.55 2.65 13.08
CA ARG A 159 -11.18 1.71 14.01
C ARG A 159 -10.54 0.32 13.98
N GLY A 160 -10.28 -0.20 12.77
CA GLY A 160 -9.62 -1.49 12.60
C GLY A 160 -8.17 -1.50 13.09
N ILE A 161 -7.42 -0.41 12.88
CA ILE A 161 -6.06 -0.26 13.40
C ILE A 161 -6.06 -0.24 14.94
N ARG A 162 -6.93 0.57 15.56
CA ARG A 162 -7.09 0.62 17.02
C ARG A 162 -7.44 -0.75 17.62
N SER A 163 -8.30 -1.51 16.95
CA SER A 163 -8.60 -2.89 17.33
C SER A 163 -7.34 -3.77 17.27
N GLY A 164 -6.55 -3.66 16.21
CA GLY A 164 -5.29 -4.39 16.08
C GLY A 164 -4.30 -4.11 17.21
N PHE A 165 -4.14 -2.83 17.58
CA PHE A 165 -3.32 -2.41 18.72
C PHE A 165 -3.86 -3.00 20.05
N SER A 166 -5.18 -2.98 20.24
CA SER A 166 -5.82 -3.55 21.41
C SER A 166 -5.58 -5.06 21.54
N TYR A 167 -5.73 -5.83 20.45
CA TYR A 167 -5.44 -7.26 20.45
C TYR A 167 -3.96 -7.58 20.72
N SER A 168 -3.05 -6.71 20.29
CA SER A 168 -1.62 -6.85 20.57
C SER A 168 -1.22 -6.38 21.98
N GLY A 169 -2.12 -5.73 22.72
CA GLY A 169 -1.87 -5.19 24.06
C GLY A 169 -0.90 -4.00 24.06
N VAL A 170 -0.79 -3.26 22.95
CA VAL A 170 0.19 -2.18 22.75
C VAL A 170 -0.50 -0.83 22.53
N ARG A 171 0.24 0.26 22.77
CA ARG A 171 -0.27 1.65 22.66
C ARG A 171 0.50 2.50 21.65
N SER A 172 1.64 2.01 21.15
CA SER A 172 2.46 2.70 20.15
C SER A 172 2.90 1.76 19.04
N ILE A 173 3.35 2.32 17.90
CA ILE A 173 3.93 1.56 16.80
C ILE A 173 5.20 0.86 17.27
N GLU A 174 6.04 1.55 18.03
CA GLU A 174 7.28 1.02 18.58
C GLU A 174 7.02 -0.20 19.46
N GLU A 175 6.06 -0.13 20.41
CA GLU A 175 5.65 -1.29 21.21
C GLU A 175 5.16 -2.44 20.34
N MET A 176 4.43 -2.16 19.26
CA MET A 176 3.95 -3.17 18.34
C MET A 176 5.10 -3.89 17.63
N GLN A 177 6.07 -3.14 17.14
CA GLN A 177 7.24 -3.70 16.44
C GLN A 177 8.07 -4.63 17.34
N HIS A 178 8.13 -4.36 18.65
CA HIS A 178 8.91 -5.17 19.59
C HIS A 178 8.14 -6.36 20.19
N ASN A 179 6.82 -6.27 20.31
CA ASN A 179 6.04 -7.22 21.12
C ASN A 179 5.19 -8.21 20.31
N VAL A 180 5.09 -8.07 18.98
CA VAL A 180 4.28 -8.98 18.17
C VAL A 180 5.10 -10.10 17.54
N GLN A 181 4.41 -11.21 17.28
CA GLN A 181 5.00 -12.35 16.58
C GLN A 181 4.21 -12.65 15.31
N PHE A 182 4.93 -12.91 14.23
CA PHE A 182 4.35 -13.40 12.98
C PHE A 182 4.44 -14.92 12.92
N ILE A 183 3.37 -15.55 12.45
CA ILE A 183 3.34 -16.96 12.10
C ILE A 183 3.12 -17.13 10.59
N ARG A 184 3.71 -18.19 10.03
CA ARG A 184 3.40 -18.58 8.65
C ARG A 184 2.08 -19.32 8.61
N GLN A 185 1.22 -18.93 7.70
CA GLN A 185 -0.04 -19.62 7.40
C GLN A 185 0.10 -20.51 6.16
N THR A 186 -0.52 -21.68 6.21
CA THR A 186 -0.77 -22.50 5.02
C THR A 186 -1.95 -21.94 4.22
N SER A 187 -2.17 -22.45 3.00
CA SER A 187 -3.36 -22.09 2.21
C SER A 187 -4.66 -22.47 2.92
N ALA A 188 -4.68 -23.55 3.69
CA ALA A 188 -5.83 -23.94 4.50
C ALA A 188 -6.10 -22.93 5.63
N GLY A 189 -5.06 -22.55 6.40
CA GLY A 189 -5.17 -21.52 7.44
C GLY A 189 -5.59 -20.14 6.87
N LEU A 190 -5.15 -19.81 5.65
CA LEU A 190 -5.63 -18.60 4.97
C LEU A 190 -7.14 -18.69 4.65
N GLY A 191 -7.65 -19.88 4.35
CA GLY A 191 -9.09 -20.13 4.17
C GLY A 191 -9.88 -19.85 5.46
N GLU A 192 -9.39 -20.34 6.60
CA GLU A 192 -9.99 -20.09 7.93
C GLU A 192 -9.95 -18.60 8.34
N SER A 193 -8.95 -17.87 7.88
CA SER A 193 -8.79 -16.43 8.18
C SER A 193 -9.81 -15.55 7.46
N ARG A 194 -10.69 -16.11 6.64
CA ARG A 194 -11.76 -15.40 5.94
C ARG A 194 -13.10 -15.70 6.61
N THR A 195 -14.06 -14.78 6.42
CA THR A 195 -15.44 -15.07 6.78
C THR A 195 -15.95 -16.21 5.89
N HIS A 196 -16.50 -17.26 6.47
CA HIS A 196 -17.00 -18.44 5.73
C HIS A 196 -18.52 -18.58 5.78
N ILE A 197 -19.22 -17.55 6.20
CA ILE A 197 -20.67 -17.51 6.10
C ILE A 197 -21.08 -17.55 4.63
N GLN A 198 -21.83 -18.55 4.25
CA GLN A 198 -22.40 -18.61 2.91
C GLN A 198 -23.55 -17.61 2.81
N THR A 199 -23.41 -16.59 1.98
CA THR A 199 -24.55 -15.77 1.57
C THR A 199 -25.45 -16.64 0.69
N ARG A 200 -26.56 -17.14 1.24
CA ARG A 200 -27.63 -17.72 0.39
C ARG A 200 -28.11 -16.59 -0.52
N LYS A 201 -27.91 -16.75 -1.83
CA LYS A 201 -28.66 -15.95 -2.80
C LYS A 201 -30.10 -16.48 -2.75
N TRP A 202 -31.00 -15.70 -2.21
CA TRP A 202 -32.46 -15.89 -2.30
C TRP A 202 -32.91 -15.38 -3.66
#